data_f72e12ed5bfb0d19bc80060d82816d71
#
_entry.id   f72e12ed5bfb0d19bc80060d82816d71
#
_cell.length_a   1.000
_cell.length_b   1.000
_cell.length_c   1.000
_cell.angle_alpha   90.00
_cell.angle_beta   90.00
_cell.angle_gamma   90.00
#
_symmetry.space_group_name_H-M   'P 1'
#
loop_
_entity.id
_entity.type
_entity.pdbx_description
1 polymer ?
#
loop_
_entity_poly.entity_id
_entity_poly.type
_entity_poly.pdbx_seq_one_letter_code
_entity_poly.pdbx_strand_id
1 'polypeptide(L)'
;MAAFRLGLIGAGRMGRTHLRAIARSDLVAVAAIAEPSAQARDAVAGTGLPVYLSTGEMLDRAAVDGVLVVAPSDLHEKIIAEVAARGLPILCEKPCGVSSAQASASAGVAARAGIPLQVAYWRRYVPALQALRARIAAGELGDLHLVSCYQWDESPPAAGFRAHSGGIFVDQGVHEFDQLRWLTGQEIGPMHAVAAAMVSDPQVRGDVDSAELIAQLSGGAVGLVSVGRHHPPGDMCRAEVFGTAGAERCDFLDPAEGDRTQQQALLRQAEDFAVLAGGGTGRGAGAADAAAALDAAERATALIPALAAQG
;
A
#
# COMPACT_ATOMS: atom_id res chain seq x y z
N MET A 1 -12.30 -18.85 19.73
CA MET A 1 -10.83 -19.00 19.58
C MET A 1 -10.19 -17.73 20.14
N ALA A 2 -8.97 -17.77 20.65
CA ALA A 2 -8.28 -16.53 21.04
C ALA A 2 -7.98 -15.70 19.79
N ALA A 3 -8.03 -14.36 19.90
CA ALA A 3 -7.71 -13.47 18.81
C ALA A 3 -6.23 -13.61 18.41
N PHE A 4 -5.93 -13.49 17.11
CA PHE A 4 -4.57 -13.47 16.57
C PHE A 4 -3.85 -12.20 17.06
N ARG A 5 -2.72 -12.35 17.70
CA ARG A 5 -1.99 -11.26 18.36
C ARG A 5 -0.97 -10.64 17.41
N LEU A 6 -1.20 -9.40 17.00
CA LEU A 6 -0.25 -8.63 16.18
C LEU A 6 0.69 -7.78 17.03
N GLY A 7 1.98 -7.84 16.74
CA GLY A 7 2.93 -6.79 17.10
C GLY A 7 2.90 -5.68 16.05
N LEU A 8 2.65 -4.43 16.46
CA LEU A 8 2.68 -3.28 15.58
C LEU A 8 4.07 -2.61 15.63
N ILE A 9 4.74 -2.49 14.49
CA ILE A 9 6.02 -1.77 14.36
C ILE A 9 5.80 -0.46 13.64
N GLY A 10 5.89 0.65 14.39
CA GLY A 10 5.59 2.00 13.93
C GLY A 10 4.20 2.48 14.36
N ALA A 11 4.14 3.54 15.17
CA ALA A 11 2.93 4.18 15.67
C ALA A 11 2.69 5.58 15.07
N GLY A 12 3.22 5.84 13.89
CA GLY A 12 2.97 7.04 13.11
C GLY A 12 1.50 7.17 12.68
N ARG A 13 1.20 8.05 11.72
CA ARG A 13 -0.17 8.27 11.22
C ARG A 13 -0.85 6.95 10.80
N MET A 14 -0.19 6.17 9.91
CA MET A 14 -0.76 4.90 9.44
C MET A 14 -0.84 3.84 10.53
N GLY A 15 0.15 3.74 11.43
CA GLY A 15 0.08 2.82 12.57
C GLY A 15 -1.14 3.06 13.44
N ARG A 16 -1.46 4.32 13.73
CA ARG A 16 -2.68 4.68 14.47
C ARG A 16 -3.96 4.42 13.66
N THR A 17 -3.91 4.54 12.33
CA THR A 17 -5.03 4.18 11.46
C THR A 17 -5.32 2.68 11.52
N HIS A 18 -4.28 1.84 11.45
CA HIS A 18 -4.41 0.39 11.66
C HIS A 18 -4.90 0.04 13.08
N LEU A 19 -4.39 0.71 14.13
CA LEU A 19 -4.89 0.50 15.50
C LEU A 19 -6.40 0.72 15.60
N ARG A 20 -6.92 1.83 15.01
CA ARG A 20 -8.36 2.10 15.00
C ARG A 20 -9.17 1.07 14.21
N ALA A 21 -8.64 0.60 13.08
CA ALA A 21 -9.30 -0.41 12.27
C ALA A 21 -9.37 -1.76 13.00
N ILE A 22 -8.22 -2.23 13.51
CA ILE A 22 -8.09 -3.54 14.18
C ILE A 22 -8.84 -3.59 15.51
N ALA A 23 -8.97 -2.47 16.23
CA ALA A 23 -9.74 -2.40 17.47
C ALA A 23 -11.22 -2.82 17.33
N ARG A 24 -11.72 -2.97 16.09
CA ARG A 24 -13.08 -3.41 15.75
C ARG A 24 -13.16 -4.90 15.40
N SER A 25 -12.04 -5.63 15.44
CA SER A 25 -12.00 -7.06 15.12
C SER A 25 -12.20 -7.93 16.34
N ASP A 26 -12.96 -9.01 16.16
CA ASP A 26 -13.02 -10.11 17.13
C ASP A 26 -11.98 -11.21 16.84
N LEU A 27 -11.31 -11.15 15.67
CA LEU A 27 -10.38 -12.17 15.18
C LEU A 27 -8.91 -11.78 15.39
N VAL A 28 -8.61 -10.48 15.40
CA VAL A 28 -7.25 -9.94 15.46
C VAL A 28 -7.18 -8.85 16.54
N ALA A 29 -6.11 -8.84 17.30
CA ALA A 29 -5.85 -7.77 18.27
C ALA A 29 -4.39 -7.33 18.20
N VAL A 30 -4.12 -6.03 18.34
CA VAL A 30 -2.75 -5.55 18.58
C VAL A 30 -2.39 -5.85 20.03
N ALA A 31 -1.30 -6.60 20.24
CA ALA A 31 -0.86 -7.05 21.58
C ALA A 31 0.32 -6.21 22.11
N ALA A 32 1.10 -5.59 21.22
CA ALA A 32 2.26 -4.79 21.56
C ALA A 32 2.62 -3.81 20.45
N ILE A 33 3.33 -2.75 20.79
CA ILE A 33 3.78 -1.71 19.85
C ILE A 33 5.31 -1.54 20.00
N ALA A 34 6.04 -1.47 18.89
CA ALA A 34 7.43 -1.00 18.84
C ALA A 34 7.48 0.36 18.17
N GLU A 35 7.92 1.40 18.91
CA GLU A 35 8.00 2.78 18.41
C GLU A 35 9.18 3.53 19.05
N PRO A 36 10.20 3.92 18.28
CA PRO A 36 11.36 4.64 18.80
C PRO A 36 11.10 6.14 19.09
N SER A 37 10.13 6.76 18.40
CA SER A 37 9.81 8.19 18.57
C SER A 37 9.01 8.45 19.83
N ALA A 38 9.51 9.31 20.72
CA ALA A 38 8.79 9.71 21.95
C ALA A 38 7.42 10.32 21.62
N GLN A 39 7.36 11.22 20.64
CA GLN A 39 6.10 11.87 20.24
C GLN A 39 5.06 10.84 19.73
N ALA A 40 5.49 9.83 18.97
CA ALA A 40 4.57 8.81 18.47
C ALA A 40 4.14 7.84 19.59
N ARG A 41 5.02 7.55 20.57
CA ARG A 41 4.63 6.78 21.77
C ARG A 41 3.60 7.52 22.62
N ASP A 42 3.76 8.82 22.81
CA ASP A 42 2.79 9.64 23.55
C ASP A 42 1.41 9.61 22.90
N ALA A 43 1.36 9.58 21.56
CA ALA A 43 0.12 9.52 20.81
C ALA A 43 -0.64 8.17 20.94
N VAL A 44 0.00 7.11 21.43
CA VAL A 44 -0.60 5.79 21.67
C VAL A 44 -0.64 5.40 23.16
N ALA A 45 -0.16 6.24 24.07
CA ALA A 45 -0.12 5.95 25.51
C ALA A 45 -1.50 5.61 26.09
N GLY A 46 -2.58 6.23 25.55
CA GLY A 46 -3.96 5.98 25.97
C GLY A 46 -4.53 4.61 25.56
N THR A 47 -3.81 3.83 24.76
CA THR A 47 -4.29 2.50 24.31
C THR A 47 -4.18 1.42 25.40
N GLY A 48 -3.35 1.62 26.40
CA GLY A 48 -3.03 0.62 27.43
C GLY A 48 -2.16 -0.54 26.94
N LEU A 49 -1.71 -0.50 25.68
CA LEU A 49 -0.84 -1.54 25.11
C LEU A 49 0.61 -1.37 25.58
N PRO A 50 1.37 -2.47 25.77
CA PRO A 50 2.80 -2.39 26.02
C PRO A 50 3.51 -1.75 24.82
N VAL A 51 4.36 -0.74 25.08
CA VAL A 51 5.12 -0.01 24.06
C VAL A 51 6.61 -0.20 24.33
N TYR A 52 7.34 -0.64 23.30
CA TYR A 52 8.76 -0.91 23.33
C TYR A 52 9.53 0.09 22.46
N LEU A 53 10.81 0.31 22.76
CA LEU A 53 11.63 1.30 22.06
C LEU A 53 12.18 0.79 20.72
N SER A 54 12.16 -0.54 20.52
CA SER A 54 12.67 -1.16 19.29
C SER A 54 11.89 -2.41 18.91
N THR A 55 12.00 -2.79 17.65
CA THR A 55 11.48 -4.07 17.12
C THR A 55 12.02 -5.25 17.93
N GLY A 56 13.36 -5.33 18.13
CA GLY A 56 13.99 -6.42 18.85
C GLY A 56 13.48 -6.55 20.28
N GLU A 57 13.37 -5.44 21.02
CA GLU A 57 12.83 -5.46 22.39
C GLU A 57 11.39 -5.99 22.43
N MET A 58 10.54 -5.56 21.50
CA MET A 58 9.17 -6.06 21.41
C MET A 58 9.15 -7.57 21.10
N LEU A 59 9.94 -8.02 20.12
CA LEU A 59 9.99 -9.43 19.72
C LEU A 59 10.55 -10.35 20.81
N ASP A 60 11.42 -9.84 21.68
CA ASP A 60 11.99 -10.60 22.80
C ASP A 60 11.04 -10.71 24.00
N ARG A 61 10.11 -9.75 24.18
CA ARG A 61 9.35 -9.60 25.42
C ARG A 61 7.84 -9.73 25.25
N ALA A 62 7.31 -9.52 24.04
CA ALA A 62 5.88 -9.59 23.77
C ALA A 62 5.51 -10.95 23.15
N ALA A 63 4.38 -11.50 23.60
CA ALA A 63 3.81 -12.69 22.99
C ALA A 63 2.94 -12.27 21.78
N VAL A 64 3.48 -12.38 20.57
CA VAL A 64 2.81 -12.07 19.31
C VAL A 64 2.80 -13.29 18.38
N ASP A 65 1.76 -13.40 17.56
CA ASP A 65 1.56 -14.48 16.58
C ASP A 65 2.01 -14.07 15.17
N GLY A 66 2.15 -12.76 14.93
CA GLY A 66 2.64 -12.15 13.70
C GLY A 66 2.86 -10.65 13.89
N VAL A 67 3.38 -10.00 12.88
CA VAL A 67 3.79 -8.60 12.95
C VAL A 67 3.17 -7.78 11.83
N LEU A 68 2.71 -6.58 12.17
CA LEU A 68 2.32 -5.53 11.22
C LEU A 68 3.40 -4.44 11.19
N VAL A 69 4.09 -4.30 10.05
CA VAL A 69 5.16 -3.33 9.85
C VAL A 69 4.60 -2.06 9.20
N VAL A 70 4.67 -0.94 9.91
CA VAL A 70 4.17 0.38 9.49
C VAL A 70 5.22 1.47 9.74
N ALA A 71 6.47 1.09 9.73
CA ALA A 71 7.64 1.98 9.83
C ALA A 71 7.83 2.78 8.52
N PRO A 72 8.74 3.76 8.46
CA PRO A 72 9.18 4.37 7.20
C PRO A 72 9.64 3.30 6.18
N SER A 73 9.31 3.51 4.90
CA SER A 73 9.47 2.50 3.84
C SER A 73 10.91 2.06 3.61
N ASP A 74 11.87 2.95 3.84
CA ASP A 74 13.31 2.68 3.75
C ASP A 74 13.82 1.72 4.84
N LEU A 75 13.04 1.51 5.92
CA LEU A 75 13.34 0.59 6.99
C LEU A 75 12.68 -0.79 6.83
N HIS A 76 11.75 -0.95 5.87
CA HIS A 76 10.93 -2.16 5.75
C HIS A 76 11.80 -3.41 5.54
N GLU A 77 12.75 -3.38 4.60
CA GLU A 77 13.64 -4.52 4.31
C GLU A 77 14.38 -5.02 5.57
N LYS A 78 14.96 -4.08 6.34
CA LYS A 78 15.69 -4.40 7.58
C LYS A 78 14.77 -5.00 8.63
N ILE A 79 13.58 -4.41 8.83
CA ILE A 79 12.60 -4.88 9.81
C ILE A 79 12.07 -6.27 9.40
N ILE A 80 11.76 -6.47 8.12
CA ILE A 80 11.33 -7.77 7.59
C ILE A 80 12.38 -8.84 7.88
N ALA A 81 13.68 -8.56 7.67
CA ALA A 81 14.74 -9.49 7.97
C ALA A 81 14.83 -9.82 9.48
N GLU A 82 14.66 -8.83 10.34
CA GLU A 82 14.67 -9.02 11.80
C GLU A 82 13.50 -9.87 12.29
N VAL A 83 12.28 -9.62 11.76
CA VAL A 83 11.07 -10.39 12.09
C VAL A 83 11.15 -11.81 11.54
N ALA A 84 11.61 -11.97 10.30
CA ALA A 84 11.77 -13.27 9.65
C ALA A 84 12.74 -14.18 10.39
N ALA A 85 13.81 -13.61 10.99
CA ALA A 85 14.75 -14.36 11.84
C ALA A 85 14.09 -14.96 13.10
N ARG A 86 12.91 -14.48 13.48
CA ARG A 86 12.09 -15.02 14.59
C ARG A 86 11.00 -15.98 14.11
N GLY A 87 10.91 -16.25 12.79
CA GLY A 87 9.92 -17.13 12.19
C GLY A 87 8.47 -16.61 12.25
N LEU A 88 8.28 -15.30 12.41
CA LEU A 88 6.96 -14.70 12.54
C LEU A 88 6.40 -14.26 11.18
N PRO A 89 5.11 -14.55 10.89
CA PRO A 89 4.39 -14.00 9.73
C PRO A 89 4.39 -12.48 9.71
N ILE A 90 4.44 -11.89 8.51
CA ILE A 90 4.57 -10.43 8.32
C ILE A 90 3.45 -9.89 7.44
N LEU A 91 2.72 -8.89 7.92
CA LEU A 91 1.95 -7.94 7.13
C LEU A 91 2.76 -6.63 7.06
N CYS A 92 3.22 -6.24 5.87
CA CYS A 92 4.04 -5.05 5.69
C CYS A 92 3.27 -3.97 4.94
N GLU A 93 3.28 -2.73 5.45
CA GLU A 93 2.74 -1.59 4.71
C GLU A 93 3.46 -1.39 3.37
N LYS A 94 2.70 -0.85 2.45
CA LYS A 94 3.24 -0.46 1.14
C LYS A 94 4.03 0.87 1.24
N PRO A 95 4.99 1.09 0.36
CA PRO A 95 5.65 0.11 -0.50
C PRO A 95 6.52 -0.84 0.33
N CYS A 96 6.67 -2.07 -0.12
CA CYS A 96 7.52 -3.07 0.56
C CYS A 96 9.01 -2.80 0.29
N GLY A 97 9.53 -1.69 0.79
CA GLY A 97 10.81 -1.11 0.43
C GLY A 97 10.65 0.07 -0.54
N VAL A 98 11.71 0.77 -0.87
CA VAL A 98 11.73 1.93 -1.77
C VAL A 98 12.14 1.57 -3.20
N SER A 99 12.36 0.27 -3.48
CA SER A 99 12.67 -0.25 -4.81
C SER A 99 12.15 -1.66 -5.01
N SER A 100 11.95 -2.05 -6.27
CA SER A 100 11.56 -3.42 -6.67
C SER A 100 12.61 -4.46 -6.22
N ALA A 101 13.88 -4.09 -6.22
CA ALA A 101 14.98 -4.92 -5.71
C ALA A 101 14.84 -5.18 -4.20
N GLN A 102 14.50 -4.18 -3.40
CA GLN A 102 14.28 -4.35 -1.95
C GLN A 102 13.04 -5.21 -1.67
N ALA A 103 11.94 -5.01 -2.41
CA ALA A 103 10.76 -5.85 -2.29
C ALA A 103 11.08 -7.32 -2.64
N SER A 104 11.86 -7.56 -3.68
CA SER A 104 12.32 -8.89 -4.07
C SER A 104 13.26 -9.51 -3.03
N ALA A 105 14.16 -8.73 -2.44
CA ALA A 105 15.03 -9.18 -1.35
C ALA A 105 14.20 -9.58 -0.12
N SER A 106 13.22 -8.79 0.26
CA SER A 106 12.27 -9.08 1.35
C SER A 106 11.48 -10.37 1.09
N ALA A 107 11.01 -10.57 -0.16
CA ALA A 107 10.37 -11.81 -0.60
C ALA A 107 11.28 -13.03 -0.40
N GLY A 108 12.55 -12.91 -0.81
CA GLY A 108 13.56 -13.96 -0.64
C GLY A 108 13.85 -14.26 0.82
N VAL A 109 13.89 -13.26 1.68
CA VAL A 109 14.07 -13.43 3.14
C VAL A 109 12.90 -14.20 3.73
N ALA A 110 11.66 -13.80 3.47
CA ALA A 110 10.46 -14.46 3.97
C ALA A 110 10.36 -15.91 3.48
N ALA A 111 10.63 -16.14 2.18
CA ALA A 111 10.62 -17.48 1.59
C ALA A 111 11.66 -18.42 2.25
N ARG A 112 12.89 -17.96 2.49
CA ARG A 112 13.92 -18.75 3.17
C ARG A 112 13.56 -19.07 4.63
N ALA A 113 12.85 -18.15 5.29
CA ALA A 113 12.34 -18.37 6.65
C ALA A 113 11.07 -19.24 6.70
N GLY A 114 10.46 -19.53 5.54
CA GLY A 114 9.22 -20.31 5.47
C GLY A 114 8.00 -19.59 6.04
N ILE A 115 8.01 -18.26 6.05
CA ILE A 115 6.93 -17.45 6.62
C ILE A 115 6.12 -16.70 5.55
N PRO A 116 4.83 -16.46 5.78
CA PRO A 116 4.04 -15.56 4.95
C PRO A 116 4.54 -14.12 5.04
N LEU A 117 4.69 -13.46 3.88
CA LEU A 117 4.85 -12.02 3.75
C LEU A 117 3.73 -11.49 2.87
N GLN A 118 2.79 -10.76 3.47
CA GLN A 118 1.71 -10.05 2.76
C GLN A 118 2.00 -8.56 2.75
N VAL A 119 1.74 -7.89 1.63
CA VAL A 119 1.91 -6.44 1.51
C VAL A 119 0.55 -5.75 1.55
N ALA A 120 0.48 -4.65 2.29
CA ALA A 120 -0.76 -3.99 2.66
C ALA A 120 -1.35 -3.12 1.53
N TYR A 121 -1.67 -3.73 0.40
CA TYR A 121 -2.51 -3.11 -0.63
C TYR A 121 -3.98 -3.21 -0.22
N TRP A 122 -4.41 -2.34 0.67
CA TRP A 122 -5.72 -2.35 1.31
C TRP A 122 -6.89 -2.29 0.31
N ARG A 123 -6.67 -1.73 -0.88
CA ARG A 123 -7.69 -1.64 -1.94
C ARG A 123 -8.21 -2.99 -2.40
N ARG A 124 -7.40 -4.04 -2.32
CA ARG A 124 -7.83 -5.43 -2.61
C ARG A 124 -8.92 -5.93 -1.66
N TYR A 125 -9.18 -5.22 -0.56
CA TYR A 125 -10.21 -5.53 0.45
C TYR A 125 -11.43 -4.61 0.39
N VAL A 126 -11.50 -3.72 -0.58
CA VAL A 126 -12.67 -2.88 -0.86
C VAL A 126 -13.72 -3.71 -1.59
N PRO A 127 -14.96 -3.86 -1.05
CA PRO A 127 -15.96 -4.75 -1.64
C PRO A 127 -16.33 -4.39 -3.07
N ALA A 128 -16.44 -3.08 -3.37
CA ALA A 128 -16.77 -2.62 -4.71
C ALA A 128 -15.69 -3.01 -5.73
N LEU A 129 -14.40 -2.90 -5.37
CA LEU A 129 -13.30 -3.33 -6.23
C LEU A 129 -13.22 -4.86 -6.37
N GLN A 130 -13.55 -5.62 -5.30
CA GLN A 130 -13.66 -7.08 -5.38
C GLN A 130 -14.79 -7.52 -6.32
N ALA A 131 -15.94 -6.84 -6.25
CA ALA A 131 -17.06 -7.09 -7.16
C ALA A 131 -16.69 -6.76 -8.61
N LEU A 132 -16.06 -5.61 -8.84
CA LEU A 132 -15.56 -5.20 -10.17
C LEU A 132 -14.60 -6.25 -10.74
N ARG A 133 -13.60 -6.67 -9.94
CA ARG A 133 -12.66 -7.73 -10.34
C ARG A 133 -13.37 -9.04 -10.70
N ALA A 134 -14.36 -9.45 -9.90
CA ALA A 134 -15.11 -10.68 -10.16
C ALA A 134 -15.88 -10.59 -11.49
N ARG A 135 -16.48 -9.46 -11.81
CA ARG A 135 -17.19 -9.20 -13.07
C ARG A 135 -16.24 -9.21 -14.27
N ILE A 136 -15.04 -8.60 -14.12
CA ILE A 136 -13.99 -8.66 -15.16
C ILE A 136 -13.57 -10.12 -15.39
N ALA A 137 -13.29 -10.86 -14.32
CA ALA A 137 -12.86 -12.26 -14.41
C ALA A 137 -13.95 -13.18 -15.00
N ALA A 138 -15.24 -12.86 -14.78
CA ALA A 138 -16.37 -13.56 -15.39
C ALA A 138 -16.61 -13.19 -16.87
N GLY A 139 -15.87 -12.21 -17.41
CA GLY A 139 -16.06 -11.74 -18.79
C GLY A 139 -17.31 -10.87 -19.01
N GLU A 140 -17.97 -10.41 -17.94
CA GLU A 140 -19.21 -9.64 -18.04
C GLU A 140 -19.02 -8.28 -18.75
N LEU A 141 -17.82 -7.73 -18.72
CA LEU A 141 -17.48 -6.49 -19.42
C LEU A 141 -16.93 -6.72 -20.85
N GLY A 142 -16.77 -7.98 -21.25
CA GLY A 142 -16.15 -8.35 -22.53
C GLY A 142 -14.64 -8.12 -22.54
N ASP A 143 -14.06 -7.90 -23.73
CA ASP A 143 -12.66 -7.56 -23.88
C ASP A 143 -12.42 -6.13 -23.39
N LEU A 144 -11.42 -5.96 -22.54
CA LEU A 144 -11.13 -4.64 -21.96
C LEU A 144 -10.44 -3.73 -22.96
N HIS A 145 -10.95 -2.50 -23.09
CA HIS A 145 -10.33 -1.42 -23.88
C HIS A 145 -9.46 -0.53 -23.01
N LEU A 146 -10.02 -0.06 -21.87
CA LEU A 146 -9.37 0.90 -20.98
C LEU A 146 -9.67 0.56 -19.53
N VAL A 147 -8.65 0.60 -18.69
CA VAL A 147 -8.78 0.57 -17.23
C VAL A 147 -8.04 1.77 -16.66
N SER A 148 -8.78 2.63 -15.97
CA SER A 148 -8.25 3.87 -15.40
C SER A 148 -8.29 3.81 -13.88
N CYS A 149 -7.17 4.16 -13.23
CA CYS A 149 -7.05 4.23 -11.77
C CYS A 149 -6.61 5.64 -11.37
N TYR A 150 -7.30 6.20 -10.38
CA TYR A 150 -7.09 7.57 -9.92
C TYR A 150 -6.87 7.59 -8.41
N GLN A 151 -5.86 8.34 -7.97
CA GLN A 151 -5.69 8.77 -6.58
C GLN A 151 -5.29 10.24 -6.54
N TRP A 152 -6.10 11.06 -5.89
CA TRP A 152 -5.80 12.45 -5.64
C TRP A 152 -5.96 12.75 -4.16
N ASP A 153 -4.88 13.17 -3.51
CA ASP A 153 -4.86 13.49 -2.08
C ASP A 153 -5.28 14.95 -1.85
N GLU A 154 -5.97 15.22 -0.75
CA GLU A 154 -6.41 16.58 -0.36
C GLU A 154 -5.24 17.56 -0.31
N SER A 155 -4.13 17.12 0.26
CA SER A 155 -2.92 17.90 0.42
C SER A 155 -1.67 17.05 0.36
N PRO A 156 -0.52 17.63 -0.06
CA PRO A 156 0.72 16.87 -0.14
C PRO A 156 1.19 16.42 1.25
N PRO A 157 1.82 15.26 1.33
CA PRO A 157 2.53 14.84 2.55
C PRO A 157 3.61 15.84 2.94
N ALA A 158 4.03 15.81 4.22
CA ALA A 158 5.10 16.66 4.72
C ALA A 158 6.38 16.55 3.86
N ALA A 159 7.09 17.67 3.66
CA ALA A 159 8.29 17.74 2.83
C ALA A 159 9.34 16.69 3.20
N GLY A 160 9.57 16.48 4.50
CA GLY A 160 10.51 15.46 4.99
C GLY A 160 10.14 14.03 4.56
N PHE A 161 8.87 13.69 4.45
CA PHE A 161 8.43 12.41 3.90
C PHE A 161 8.65 12.35 2.39
N ARG A 162 8.22 13.38 1.64
CA ARG A 162 8.34 13.43 0.18
C ARG A 162 9.78 13.32 -0.30
N ALA A 163 10.73 13.91 0.45
CA ALA A 163 12.16 13.85 0.12
C ALA A 163 12.75 12.43 0.12
N HIS A 164 12.08 11.47 0.77
CA HIS A 164 12.56 10.08 0.94
C HIS A 164 11.55 9.04 0.44
N SER A 165 10.41 9.46 -0.13
CA SER A 165 9.32 8.57 -0.55
C SER A 165 9.54 7.88 -1.91
N GLY A 166 10.56 8.27 -2.67
CA GLY A 166 10.79 7.76 -4.03
C GLY A 166 9.99 8.47 -5.12
N GLY A 167 9.29 9.59 -4.78
CA GLY A 167 8.47 10.37 -5.71
C GLY A 167 7.03 9.87 -5.82
N ILE A 168 6.21 10.59 -6.60
CA ILE A 168 4.75 10.40 -6.62
C ILE A 168 4.33 9.00 -7.09
N PHE A 169 5.03 8.39 -8.05
CA PHE A 169 4.67 7.05 -8.52
C PHE A 169 5.04 5.95 -7.51
N VAL A 170 6.12 6.09 -6.74
CA VAL A 170 6.50 5.13 -5.70
C VAL A 170 5.62 5.30 -4.46
N ASP A 171 5.30 6.55 -4.09
CA ASP A 171 4.49 6.85 -2.92
C ASP A 171 3.00 6.57 -3.14
N GLN A 172 2.41 7.15 -4.17
CA GLN A 172 0.99 7.00 -4.51
C GLN A 172 0.78 5.93 -5.59
N GLY A 173 1.39 6.11 -6.76
CA GLY A 173 1.16 5.32 -7.96
C GLY A 173 1.35 3.82 -7.80
N VAL A 174 2.14 3.39 -6.80
CA VAL A 174 2.31 1.96 -6.47
C VAL A 174 0.97 1.27 -6.17
N HIS A 175 -0.02 1.99 -5.64
CA HIS A 175 -1.38 1.49 -5.45
C HIS A 175 -2.11 1.28 -6.78
N GLU A 176 -1.97 2.23 -7.70
CA GLU A 176 -2.61 2.18 -9.01
C GLU A 176 -2.02 1.07 -9.87
N PHE A 177 -0.69 0.86 -9.81
CA PHE A 177 -0.03 -0.23 -10.53
C PHE A 177 -0.44 -1.60 -10.00
N ASP A 178 -0.51 -1.78 -8.68
CA ASP A 178 -1.07 -2.99 -8.09
C ASP A 178 -2.53 -3.20 -8.50
N GLN A 179 -3.34 -2.15 -8.44
CA GLN A 179 -4.76 -2.19 -8.76
C GLN A 179 -5.01 -2.54 -10.24
N LEU A 180 -4.28 -1.95 -11.19
CA LEU A 180 -4.37 -2.30 -12.61
C LEU A 180 -4.08 -3.78 -12.83
N ARG A 181 -2.97 -4.28 -12.29
CA ARG A 181 -2.57 -5.69 -12.41
C ARG A 181 -3.59 -6.62 -11.73
N TRP A 182 -4.02 -6.29 -10.53
CA TRP A 182 -4.95 -7.12 -9.76
C TRP A 182 -6.36 -7.18 -10.35
N LEU A 183 -6.89 -6.06 -10.84
CA LEU A 183 -8.22 -6.03 -11.47
C LEU A 183 -8.24 -6.81 -12.78
N THR A 184 -7.22 -6.63 -13.61
CA THR A 184 -7.22 -7.15 -14.98
C THR A 184 -6.57 -8.53 -15.12
N GLY A 185 -5.69 -8.91 -14.19
CA GLY A 185 -4.81 -10.06 -14.34
C GLY A 185 -3.73 -9.86 -15.43
N GLN A 186 -3.50 -8.63 -15.88
CA GLN A 186 -2.58 -8.29 -16.96
C GLN A 186 -1.35 -7.57 -16.43
N GLU A 187 -0.21 -7.78 -17.09
CA GLU A 187 1.04 -7.10 -16.77
C GLU A 187 1.15 -5.75 -17.49
N ILE A 188 1.87 -4.80 -16.86
CA ILE A 188 2.08 -3.45 -17.38
C ILE A 188 3.28 -3.44 -18.31
N GLY A 189 3.02 -3.22 -19.60
CA GLY A 189 4.00 -3.19 -20.67
C GLY A 189 4.62 -1.80 -20.93
N PRO A 190 4.82 -1.41 -22.20
CA PRO A 190 5.30 -0.08 -22.58
C PRO A 190 4.39 1.03 -22.03
N MET A 191 5.00 2.13 -21.59
CA MET A 191 4.28 3.24 -20.94
C MET A 191 4.85 4.59 -21.34
N HIS A 192 4.01 5.64 -21.18
CA HIS A 192 4.37 7.04 -21.31
C HIS A 192 3.83 7.80 -20.11
N ALA A 193 4.61 8.75 -19.60
CA ALA A 193 4.21 9.56 -18.45
C ALA A 193 4.48 11.04 -18.71
N VAL A 194 3.62 11.87 -18.12
CA VAL A 194 3.80 13.31 -18.02
C VAL A 194 3.54 13.72 -16.56
N ALA A 195 4.13 14.82 -16.14
CA ALA A 195 3.97 15.31 -14.78
C ALA A 195 3.91 16.84 -14.77
N ALA A 196 3.30 17.39 -13.71
CA ALA A 196 3.26 18.80 -13.46
C ALA A 196 3.77 19.12 -12.05
N ALA A 197 4.53 20.23 -11.94
CA ALA A 197 4.95 20.81 -10.68
C ALA A 197 4.52 22.28 -10.68
N MET A 198 3.30 22.52 -10.22
CA MET A 198 2.68 23.86 -10.21
C MET A 198 2.89 24.58 -8.88
N VAL A 199 3.05 23.82 -7.80
CA VAL A 199 3.29 24.35 -6.45
C VAL A 199 4.74 24.07 -6.10
N SER A 200 5.61 25.07 -6.22
CA SER A 200 7.01 24.91 -5.84
C SER A 200 7.16 24.81 -4.32
N ASP A 201 7.75 23.72 -3.86
CA ASP A 201 8.19 23.56 -2.48
C ASP A 201 9.72 23.53 -2.48
N PRO A 202 10.39 24.58 -1.98
CA PRO A 202 11.84 24.66 -2.00
C PRO A 202 12.53 23.57 -1.16
N GLN A 203 11.79 22.89 -0.28
CA GLN A 203 12.29 21.81 0.56
C GLN A 203 12.27 20.45 -0.16
N VAL A 204 11.54 20.31 -1.26
CA VAL A 204 11.42 19.05 -2.00
C VAL A 204 11.74 19.28 -3.46
N ARG A 205 13.01 19.06 -3.80
CA ARG A 205 13.48 19.13 -5.18
C ARG A 205 13.19 17.81 -5.91
N GLY A 206 12.68 17.92 -7.15
CA GLY A 206 12.47 16.76 -8.01
C GLY A 206 11.22 15.93 -7.73
N ASP A 207 10.33 16.38 -6.82
CA ASP A 207 8.97 15.84 -6.70
C ASP A 207 8.00 16.66 -7.59
N VAL A 208 6.84 16.08 -7.86
CA VAL A 208 5.81 16.67 -8.71
C VAL A 208 4.48 16.71 -7.97
N ASP A 209 3.58 17.61 -8.39
CA ASP A 209 2.25 17.75 -7.77
C ASP A 209 1.24 16.78 -8.35
N SER A 210 1.41 16.41 -9.62
CA SER A 210 0.59 15.41 -10.29
C SER A 210 1.37 14.70 -11.39
N ALA A 211 0.94 13.48 -11.69
CA ALA A 211 1.50 12.70 -12.78
C ALA A 211 0.41 11.85 -13.42
N GLU A 212 0.46 11.79 -14.75
CA GLU A 212 -0.41 11.00 -15.59
C GLU A 212 0.43 9.96 -16.34
N LEU A 213 -0.07 8.73 -16.39
CA LEU A 213 0.59 7.64 -17.12
C LEU A 213 -0.42 6.88 -17.96
N ILE A 214 -0.04 6.56 -19.18
CA ILE A 214 -0.73 5.58 -20.02
C ILE A 214 0.21 4.42 -20.30
N ALA A 215 -0.30 3.18 -20.26
CA ALA A 215 0.46 1.97 -20.49
C ALA A 215 -0.34 0.99 -21.36
N GLN A 216 0.36 0.20 -22.16
CA GLN A 216 -0.22 -0.98 -22.79
C GLN A 216 -0.18 -2.14 -21.79
N LEU A 217 -1.30 -2.81 -21.60
CA LEU A 217 -1.39 -4.02 -20.78
C LEU A 217 -1.19 -5.27 -21.64
N SER A 218 -0.69 -6.34 -21.04
CA SER A 218 -0.33 -7.58 -21.76
C SER A 218 -1.48 -8.26 -22.51
N GLY A 219 -2.73 -8.02 -22.09
CA GLY A 219 -3.94 -8.50 -22.76
C GLY A 219 -4.46 -7.56 -23.86
N GLY A 220 -3.73 -6.46 -24.17
CA GLY A 220 -4.09 -5.50 -25.21
C GLY A 220 -4.89 -4.29 -24.75
N ALA A 221 -5.39 -4.26 -23.50
CA ALA A 221 -6.05 -3.09 -22.95
C ALA A 221 -5.05 -1.93 -22.72
N VAL A 222 -5.59 -0.71 -22.60
CA VAL A 222 -4.84 0.45 -22.14
C VAL A 222 -5.06 0.62 -20.63
N GLY A 223 -3.98 0.78 -19.87
CA GLY A 223 -4.00 1.22 -18.48
C GLY A 223 -3.77 2.73 -18.39
N LEU A 224 -4.55 3.43 -17.57
CA LEU A 224 -4.34 4.83 -17.26
C LEU A 224 -4.16 4.97 -15.74
N VAL A 225 -3.14 5.71 -15.32
CA VAL A 225 -2.90 6.08 -13.91
C VAL A 225 -2.89 7.59 -13.81
N SER A 226 -3.66 8.14 -12.90
CA SER A 226 -3.73 9.57 -12.58
C SER A 226 -3.52 9.76 -11.08
N VAL A 227 -2.43 10.41 -10.71
CA VAL A 227 -2.08 10.66 -9.31
C VAL A 227 -1.80 12.14 -9.06
N GLY A 228 -2.28 12.66 -7.93
CA GLY A 228 -2.10 14.05 -7.59
C GLY A 228 -2.06 14.31 -6.09
N ARG A 229 -1.42 15.43 -5.70
CA ARG A 229 -1.19 15.83 -4.32
C ARG A 229 -2.05 17.02 -3.88
N HIS A 230 -2.93 17.51 -4.75
CA HIS A 230 -3.77 18.69 -4.46
C HIS A 230 -5.19 18.46 -4.98
N HIS A 231 -6.07 17.99 -4.11
CA HIS A 231 -7.49 17.84 -4.36
C HIS A 231 -8.29 18.45 -3.20
N PRO A 232 -8.50 19.77 -3.18
CA PRO A 232 -9.11 20.50 -2.06
C PRO A 232 -10.42 19.93 -1.52
N PRO A 233 -11.26 19.23 -2.31
CA PRO A 233 -12.46 18.59 -1.77
C PRO A 233 -12.19 17.44 -0.78
N GLY A 234 -10.96 16.90 -0.71
CA GLY A 234 -10.57 15.77 0.12
C GLY A 234 -9.95 14.62 -0.68
N ASP A 235 -9.45 13.59 -0.02
CA ASP A 235 -8.84 12.43 -0.68
C ASP A 235 -9.86 11.69 -1.56
N MET A 236 -9.46 11.36 -2.79
CA MET A 236 -10.29 10.67 -3.77
C MET A 236 -9.55 9.48 -4.38
N CYS A 237 -10.23 8.33 -4.46
CA CYS A 237 -9.78 7.17 -5.23
C CYS A 237 -10.91 6.59 -6.07
N ARG A 238 -10.59 6.29 -7.34
CA ARG A 238 -11.56 5.80 -8.33
C ARG A 238 -10.92 4.77 -9.25
N ALA A 239 -11.73 3.84 -9.75
CA ALA A 239 -11.43 3.01 -10.89
C ALA A 239 -12.54 3.12 -11.94
N GLU A 240 -12.16 3.13 -13.23
CA GLU A 240 -13.10 3.07 -14.34
C GLU A 240 -12.61 2.00 -15.33
N VAL A 241 -13.55 1.19 -15.81
CA VAL A 241 -13.28 0.09 -16.74
C VAL A 241 -14.23 0.20 -17.92
N PHE A 242 -13.69 0.13 -19.13
CA PHE A 242 -14.42 0.11 -20.37
C PHE A 242 -14.07 -1.15 -21.16
N GLY A 243 -15.08 -1.95 -21.45
CA GLY A 243 -14.94 -3.17 -22.25
C GLY A 243 -15.95 -3.23 -23.38
N THR A 244 -15.85 -4.24 -24.24
CA THR A 244 -16.71 -4.41 -25.43
C THR A 244 -18.17 -4.71 -25.08
N ALA A 245 -18.45 -5.23 -23.89
CA ALA A 245 -19.79 -5.60 -23.43
C ALA A 245 -20.34 -4.70 -22.32
N GLY A 246 -19.52 -3.78 -21.77
CA GLY A 246 -19.98 -2.89 -20.71
C GLY A 246 -18.90 -1.97 -20.17
N ALA A 247 -19.32 -1.08 -19.27
CA ALA A 247 -18.42 -0.19 -18.54
C ALA A 247 -18.86 -0.12 -17.08
N GLU A 248 -17.89 0.12 -16.20
CA GLU A 248 -18.13 0.27 -14.75
C GLU A 248 -17.26 1.38 -14.20
N ARG A 249 -17.81 2.16 -13.28
CA ARG A 249 -17.11 3.15 -12.48
C ARG A 249 -17.29 2.82 -10.99
N CYS A 250 -16.19 2.82 -10.27
CA CYS A 250 -16.12 2.56 -8.85
C CYS A 250 -15.39 3.71 -8.15
N ASP A 251 -16.14 4.60 -7.48
CA ASP A 251 -15.59 5.55 -6.52
C ASP A 251 -15.54 4.82 -5.17
N PHE A 252 -14.34 4.65 -4.58
CA PHE A 252 -14.17 3.84 -3.37
C PHE A 252 -13.46 4.58 -2.22
N LEU A 253 -12.98 5.79 -2.45
CA LEU A 253 -12.63 6.76 -1.44
C LEU A 253 -13.23 8.09 -1.92
N ASP A 254 -14.24 8.56 -1.19
CA ASP A 254 -14.97 9.78 -1.49
C ASP A 254 -14.83 10.72 -0.29
N PRO A 255 -14.47 12.00 -0.50
CA PRO A 255 -14.36 12.98 0.58
C PRO A 255 -15.59 13.05 1.50
N ALA A 256 -16.79 12.82 0.95
CA ALA A 256 -18.04 12.85 1.72
C ALA A 256 -18.16 11.68 2.72
N GLU A 257 -17.46 10.56 2.49
CA GLU A 257 -17.49 9.37 3.36
C GLU A 257 -16.34 9.33 4.36
N GLY A 258 -15.35 10.22 4.21
CA GLY A 258 -14.14 10.23 5.03
C GLY A 258 -13.34 8.94 4.91
N ASP A 259 -12.75 8.46 6.01
CA ASP A 259 -11.88 7.28 6.01
C ASP A 259 -12.61 5.94 6.23
N ARG A 260 -13.95 5.92 6.17
CA ARG A 260 -14.76 4.73 6.50
C ARG A 260 -14.39 3.51 5.67
N THR A 261 -14.33 3.66 4.34
CA THR A 261 -13.99 2.58 3.42
C THR A 261 -12.59 2.05 3.68
N GLN A 262 -11.61 2.95 3.88
CA GLN A 262 -10.24 2.56 4.22
C GLN A 262 -10.18 1.79 5.55
N GLN A 263 -10.85 2.27 6.60
CA GLN A 263 -10.89 1.61 7.91
C GLN A 263 -11.46 0.18 7.81
N GLN A 264 -12.53 0.00 7.04
CA GLN A 264 -13.12 -1.33 6.82
C GLN A 264 -12.20 -2.25 6.02
N ALA A 265 -11.52 -1.73 5.01
CA ALA A 265 -10.58 -2.51 4.20
C ALA A 265 -9.34 -2.93 5.00
N LEU A 266 -8.78 -2.04 5.84
CA LEU A 266 -7.66 -2.36 6.73
C LEU A 266 -8.03 -3.42 7.77
N LEU A 267 -9.25 -3.36 8.31
CA LEU A 267 -9.77 -4.40 9.21
C LEU A 267 -9.80 -5.77 8.50
N ARG A 268 -10.43 -5.85 7.33
CA ARG A 268 -10.52 -7.10 6.54
C ARG A 268 -9.15 -7.62 6.12
N GLN A 269 -8.21 -6.71 5.83
CA GLN A 269 -6.83 -7.07 5.51
C GLN A 269 -6.12 -7.72 6.68
N ALA A 270 -6.25 -7.18 7.89
CA ALA A 270 -5.67 -7.76 9.09
C ALA A 270 -6.28 -9.13 9.42
N GLU A 271 -7.59 -9.29 9.24
CA GLU A 271 -8.28 -10.58 9.45
C GLU A 271 -7.87 -11.62 8.40
N ASP A 272 -7.76 -11.25 7.13
CA ASP A 272 -7.27 -12.12 6.05
C ASP A 272 -5.80 -12.54 6.28
N PHE A 273 -4.99 -11.62 6.77
CA PHE A 273 -3.61 -11.92 7.15
C PHE A 273 -3.54 -12.94 8.30
N ALA A 274 -4.39 -12.84 9.30
CA ALA A 274 -4.45 -13.83 10.38
C ALA A 274 -4.83 -15.23 9.85
N VAL A 275 -5.72 -15.32 8.87
CA VAL A 275 -6.06 -16.57 8.18
C VAL A 275 -4.84 -17.11 7.44
N LEU A 276 -4.13 -16.27 6.68
CA LEU A 276 -2.91 -16.66 5.96
C LEU A 276 -1.82 -17.14 6.92
N ALA A 277 -1.61 -16.43 8.02
CA ALA A 277 -0.64 -16.75 9.05
C ALA A 277 -0.95 -18.10 9.76
N GLY A 278 -2.23 -18.44 9.87
CA GLY A 278 -2.71 -19.70 10.39
C GLY A 278 -2.65 -20.88 9.39
N GLY A 279 -2.06 -20.68 8.21
CA GLY A 279 -1.93 -21.71 7.16
C GLY A 279 -3.13 -21.79 6.20
N GLY A 280 -4.07 -20.86 6.28
CA GLY A 280 -5.17 -20.73 5.32
C GLY A 280 -4.75 -20.00 4.03
N THR A 281 -5.72 -19.79 3.13
CA THR A 281 -5.48 -19.05 1.89
C THR A 281 -5.83 -17.57 2.08
N GLY A 282 -4.83 -16.70 2.00
CA GLY A 282 -5.00 -15.25 1.98
C GLY A 282 -5.37 -14.73 0.59
N ARG A 283 -6.04 -13.59 0.54
CA ARG A 283 -6.47 -12.89 -0.69
C ARG A 283 -5.63 -11.65 -1.00
N GLY A 284 -4.71 -11.32 -0.10
CA GLY A 284 -3.87 -10.13 -0.20
C GLY A 284 -2.78 -10.22 -1.25
N ALA A 285 -2.04 -9.13 -1.39
CA ALA A 285 -0.86 -9.08 -2.24
C ALA A 285 0.31 -9.79 -1.59
N GLY A 286 0.99 -10.63 -2.36
CA GLY A 286 2.28 -11.17 -1.96
C GLY A 286 3.43 -10.21 -2.28
N ALA A 287 4.64 -10.61 -1.86
CA ALA A 287 5.83 -9.80 -2.15
C ALA A 287 6.16 -9.72 -3.65
N ALA A 288 5.78 -10.73 -4.46
CA ALA A 288 5.92 -10.67 -5.92
C ALA A 288 5.03 -9.59 -6.54
N ASP A 289 3.79 -9.42 -6.07
CA ASP A 289 2.91 -8.34 -6.49
C ASP A 289 3.53 -6.97 -6.17
N ALA A 290 4.07 -6.84 -4.95
CA ALA A 290 4.70 -5.61 -4.51
C ALA A 290 5.94 -5.27 -5.34
N ALA A 291 6.78 -6.25 -5.65
CA ALA A 291 7.95 -6.06 -6.51
C ALA A 291 7.54 -5.61 -7.92
N ALA A 292 6.50 -6.20 -8.50
CA ALA A 292 6.01 -5.83 -9.82
C ALA A 292 5.36 -4.44 -9.85
N ALA A 293 4.63 -4.05 -8.80
CA ALA A 293 4.07 -2.70 -8.68
C ALA A 293 5.17 -1.64 -8.52
N LEU A 294 6.21 -1.94 -7.74
CA LEU A 294 7.38 -1.07 -7.60
C LEU A 294 8.21 -0.96 -8.87
N ASP A 295 8.40 -2.07 -9.62
CA ASP A 295 9.05 -2.02 -10.94
C ASP A 295 8.31 -1.07 -11.89
N ALA A 296 6.99 -1.17 -11.94
CA ALA A 296 6.18 -0.26 -12.76
C ALA A 296 6.34 1.21 -12.28
N ALA A 297 6.38 1.46 -10.97
CA ALA A 297 6.57 2.79 -10.39
C ALA A 297 7.97 3.36 -10.72
N GLU A 298 9.02 2.54 -10.64
CA GLU A 298 10.39 2.93 -11.00
C GLU A 298 10.50 3.27 -12.50
N ARG A 299 9.94 2.42 -13.38
CA ARG A 299 9.90 2.68 -14.81
C ARG A 299 9.13 3.96 -15.14
N ALA A 300 7.99 4.19 -14.48
CA ALA A 300 7.19 5.40 -14.64
C ALA A 300 7.95 6.65 -14.19
N THR A 301 8.63 6.59 -13.04
CA THR A 301 9.45 7.69 -12.50
C THR A 301 10.59 8.06 -13.46
N ALA A 302 11.22 7.06 -14.09
CA ALA A 302 12.30 7.29 -15.05
C ALA A 302 11.84 8.01 -16.34
N LEU A 303 10.54 8.02 -16.64
CA LEU A 303 9.97 8.74 -17.79
C LEU A 303 9.71 10.23 -17.52
N ILE A 304 9.68 10.64 -16.25
CA ILE A 304 9.50 12.04 -15.89
C ILE A 304 10.89 12.71 -15.92
N PRO A 305 11.13 13.69 -16.82
CA PRO A 305 12.36 14.46 -16.77
C PRO A 305 12.51 15.08 -15.39
N ALA A 306 13.71 14.99 -14.81
CA ALA A 306 13.97 15.65 -13.54
C ALA A 306 13.63 17.13 -13.69
N LEU A 307 12.54 17.58 -13.10
CA LEU A 307 12.13 19.00 -13.11
C LEU A 307 13.17 19.91 -12.42
N ALA A 308 14.18 19.30 -11.79
CA ALA A 308 15.29 19.96 -11.10
C ALA A 308 16.31 20.65 -12.03
N ALA A 309 16.17 20.60 -13.35
CA ALA A 309 17.11 21.21 -14.30
C ALA A 309 16.64 22.57 -14.85
N GLN A 310 15.54 23.13 -14.38
CA GLN A 310 15.01 24.41 -14.85
C GLN A 310 15.04 25.47 -13.74
N GLY A 311 16.16 25.66 -13.10
CA GLY A 311 16.41 26.73 -12.14
C GLY A 311 17.76 27.36 -12.33
#